data_64d6000c56e9146d93d2e49ea58fcc2a
#
_entry.id   64d6000c56e9146d93d2e49ea58fcc2a
#
_cell.length_a   1.000
_cell.length_b   1.000
_cell.length_c   1.000
_cell.angle_alpha   90.00
_cell.angle_beta   90.00
_cell.angle_gamma   90.00
#
_symmetry.space_group_name_H-M   'P 1'
#
loop_
_entity.id
_entity.type
_entity.pdbx_description
1 polymer ?
#
loop_
_entity_poly.entity_id
_entity_poly.type
_entity_poly.pdbx_seq_one_letter_code
_entity_poly.pdbx_strand_id
1 'polypeptide(L)'
;MQRNPSSNKGFSLVELIIVISIMAVLIGILTPRYISYIHKSKVATDWANLKAYHSEIEADYIDNDCTYNPDVPTLDHTPGSDDKYYLKEIKFLDGRTVKLKAGFYAVTKSYTDNGGYQISYYCDKYSDWEKHKTCELVLGS
;
A
#
# COMPACT_ATOMS: atom_id res chain seq x y z
N MET A 1 -63.78 20.78 -15.67
CA MET A 1 -62.38 20.28 -15.54
C MET A 1 -61.68 21.14 -14.51
N GLN A 2 -61.55 20.64 -13.28
CA GLN A 2 -60.77 21.31 -12.23
C GLN A 2 -59.30 20.86 -12.34
N ARG A 3 -58.42 21.79 -12.62
CA ARG A 3 -57.00 21.59 -12.53
C ARG A 3 -56.58 21.66 -11.06
N ASN A 4 -56.16 20.50 -10.54
CA ASN A 4 -55.49 20.45 -9.24
C ASN A 4 -54.17 21.22 -9.29
N PRO A 5 -53.95 22.23 -8.44
CA PRO A 5 -52.64 22.87 -8.38
C PRO A 5 -51.65 21.89 -7.71
N SER A 6 -50.71 21.40 -8.48
CA SER A 6 -49.56 20.63 -7.95
C SER A 6 -48.80 21.53 -6.97
N SER A 7 -48.89 21.21 -5.69
CA SER A 7 -48.13 21.86 -4.62
C SER A 7 -46.64 21.60 -4.83
N ASN A 8 -45.93 22.47 -5.53
CA ASN A 8 -44.48 22.52 -5.58
C ASN A 8 -43.98 22.99 -4.21
N LYS A 9 -43.80 22.08 -3.28
CA LYS A 9 -43.09 22.35 -2.03
C LYS A 9 -41.60 22.52 -2.36
N GLY A 10 -41.18 23.78 -2.52
CA GLY A 10 -39.76 24.12 -2.60
C GLY A 10 -39.06 23.91 -1.25
N PHE A 11 -37.78 23.56 -1.27
CA PHE A 11 -36.94 23.49 -0.07
C PHE A 11 -36.89 24.84 0.64
N SER A 12 -37.07 24.85 1.96
CA SER A 12 -36.89 26.05 2.77
C SER A 12 -35.38 26.38 2.87
N LEU A 13 -35.06 27.68 2.81
CA LEU A 13 -33.67 28.17 3.00
C LEU A 13 -33.09 27.70 4.36
N VAL A 14 -33.93 27.59 5.37
CA VAL A 14 -33.56 27.13 6.72
C VAL A 14 -33.19 25.66 6.68
N GLU A 15 -33.94 24.80 5.98
CA GLU A 15 -33.62 23.37 5.81
C GLU A 15 -32.24 23.20 5.15
N LEU A 16 -31.93 23.99 4.15
CA LEU A 16 -30.63 23.94 3.47
C LEU A 16 -29.47 24.32 4.41
N ILE A 17 -29.65 25.39 5.19
CA ILE A 17 -28.62 25.87 6.14
C ILE A 17 -28.35 24.79 7.23
N ILE A 18 -29.40 24.16 7.74
CA ILE A 18 -29.25 23.09 8.74
C ILE A 18 -28.46 21.94 8.16
N VAL A 19 -28.79 21.48 6.95
CA VAL A 19 -28.09 20.36 6.30
C VAL A 19 -26.60 20.64 6.08
N ILE A 20 -26.26 21.81 5.53
CA ILE A 20 -24.86 22.18 5.30
C ILE A 20 -24.09 22.34 6.63
N SER A 21 -24.75 22.81 7.69
CA SER A 21 -24.15 22.95 9.01
C SER A 21 -23.80 21.60 9.61
N ILE A 22 -24.71 20.61 9.52
CA ILE A 22 -24.45 19.23 9.97
C ILE A 22 -23.34 18.60 9.15
N MET A 23 -23.35 18.74 7.82
CA MET A 23 -22.30 18.21 6.95
C MET A 23 -20.93 18.81 7.29
N ALA A 24 -20.85 20.11 7.55
CA ALA A 24 -19.59 20.75 7.91
C ALA A 24 -18.99 20.18 9.21
N VAL A 25 -19.82 19.94 10.23
CA VAL A 25 -19.38 19.32 11.49
C VAL A 25 -18.89 17.89 11.25
N LEU A 26 -19.66 17.08 10.51
CA LEU A 26 -19.30 15.67 10.22
C LEU A 26 -17.98 15.57 9.44
N ILE A 27 -17.80 16.38 8.40
CA ILE A 27 -16.57 16.42 7.60
C ILE A 27 -15.40 16.84 8.46
N GLY A 28 -15.55 17.85 9.32
CA GLY A 28 -14.50 18.34 10.20
C GLY A 28 -13.93 17.26 11.15
N ILE A 29 -14.79 16.37 11.67
CA ILE A 29 -14.39 15.31 12.60
C ILE A 29 -13.85 14.08 11.86
N LEU A 30 -14.45 13.72 10.73
CA LEU A 30 -14.12 12.47 10.02
C LEU A 30 -12.85 12.56 9.17
N THR A 31 -12.56 13.74 8.60
CA THR A 31 -11.45 13.93 7.65
C THR A 31 -10.09 13.46 8.20
N PRO A 32 -9.62 13.83 9.40
CA PRO A 32 -8.30 13.44 9.87
C PRO A 32 -8.18 11.92 10.09
N ARG A 33 -9.24 11.27 10.53
CA ARG A 33 -9.29 9.81 10.71
C ARG A 33 -9.31 9.08 9.36
N TYR A 34 -10.07 9.59 8.41
CA TYR A 34 -10.21 9.01 7.07
C TYR A 34 -8.88 8.95 6.31
N ILE A 35 -8.06 10.00 6.37
CA ILE A 35 -6.74 10.04 5.75
C ILE A 35 -5.83 8.94 6.31
N SER A 36 -5.85 8.72 7.63
CA SER A 36 -5.08 7.64 8.26
C SER A 36 -5.51 6.26 7.80
N TYR A 37 -6.83 6.01 7.66
CA TYR A 37 -7.35 4.74 7.15
C TYR A 37 -6.97 4.48 5.69
N ILE A 38 -7.02 5.51 4.84
CA ILE A 38 -6.58 5.39 3.43
C ILE A 38 -5.09 4.99 3.36
N HIS A 39 -4.24 5.61 4.18
CA HIS A 39 -2.82 5.25 4.20
C HIS A 39 -2.61 3.79 4.63
N LYS A 40 -3.24 3.35 5.71
CA LYS A 40 -3.19 1.95 6.17
C LYS A 40 -3.69 0.97 5.10
N SER A 41 -4.74 1.31 4.38
CA SER A 41 -5.27 0.50 3.28
C SER A 41 -4.27 0.38 2.12
N LYS A 42 -3.58 1.46 1.78
CA LYS A 42 -2.52 1.44 0.77
C LYS A 42 -1.35 0.56 1.18
N VAL A 43 -0.89 0.67 2.43
CA VAL A 43 0.17 -0.19 2.99
C VAL A 43 -0.26 -1.66 2.97
N ALA A 44 -1.49 -1.97 3.38
CA ALA A 44 -2.02 -3.33 3.35
C ALA A 44 -2.08 -3.92 1.92
N THR A 45 -2.41 -3.07 0.93
CA THR A 45 -2.38 -3.46 -0.48
C THR A 45 -0.95 -3.78 -0.94
N ASP A 46 0.01 -2.93 -0.58
CA ASP A 46 1.43 -3.13 -0.90
C ASP A 46 1.95 -4.43 -0.28
N TRP A 47 1.61 -4.69 0.98
CA TRP A 47 1.98 -5.93 1.66
C TRP A 47 1.39 -7.18 0.98
N ALA A 48 0.13 -7.12 0.54
CA ALA A 48 -0.49 -8.24 -0.17
C ALA A 48 0.22 -8.53 -1.51
N ASN A 49 0.57 -7.48 -2.26
CA ASN A 49 1.32 -7.63 -3.51
C ASN A 49 2.73 -8.18 -3.28
N LEU A 50 3.42 -7.70 -2.24
CA LEU A 50 4.77 -8.18 -1.90
C LEU A 50 4.77 -9.63 -1.41
N LYS A 51 3.76 -10.04 -0.64
CA LYS A 51 3.60 -11.45 -0.25
C LYS A 51 3.37 -12.36 -1.46
N ALA A 52 2.54 -11.94 -2.41
CA ALA A 52 2.33 -12.68 -3.64
C ALA A 52 3.62 -12.79 -4.46
N TYR A 53 4.35 -11.69 -4.60
CA TYR A 53 5.64 -11.66 -5.29
C TYR A 53 6.69 -12.53 -4.60
N HIS A 54 6.80 -12.46 -3.27
CA HIS A 54 7.71 -13.30 -2.49
C HIS A 54 7.42 -14.80 -2.73
N SER A 55 6.13 -15.18 -2.67
CA SER A 55 5.74 -16.57 -2.91
C SER A 55 6.08 -17.03 -4.33
N GLU A 56 5.96 -16.15 -5.32
CA GLU A 56 6.31 -16.46 -6.72
C GLU A 56 7.81 -16.67 -6.90
N ILE A 57 8.64 -15.75 -6.40
CA ILE A 57 10.10 -15.86 -6.52
C ILE A 57 10.69 -17.02 -5.69
N GLU A 58 10.09 -17.33 -4.55
CA GLU A 58 10.45 -18.49 -3.74
C GLU A 58 10.11 -19.82 -4.44
N ALA A 59 8.94 -19.90 -5.06
CA ALA A 59 8.54 -21.06 -5.85
C ALA A 59 9.50 -21.28 -7.02
N ASP A 60 9.83 -20.21 -7.76
CA ASP A 60 10.79 -20.25 -8.85
C ASP A 60 12.20 -20.69 -8.38
N TYR A 61 12.64 -20.19 -7.22
CA TYR A 61 13.91 -20.60 -6.61
C TYR A 61 13.95 -22.09 -6.29
N ILE A 62 12.87 -22.64 -5.71
CA ILE A 62 12.76 -24.06 -5.39
C ILE A 62 12.70 -24.92 -6.65
N ASP A 63 11.90 -24.50 -7.64
CA ASP A 63 11.73 -25.23 -8.91
C ASP A 63 13.00 -25.26 -9.76
N ASN A 64 13.90 -24.28 -9.58
CA ASN A 64 15.18 -24.17 -10.29
C ASN A 64 16.38 -24.68 -9.46
N ASP A 65 16.20 -25.73 -8.68
CA ASP A 65 17.26 -26.35 -7.89
C ASP A 65 18.01 -25.36 -6.97
N CYS A 66 17.28 -24.48 -6.30
CA CYS A 66 17.82 -23.44 -5.41
C CYS A 66 18.77 -22.46 -6.13
N THR A 67 18.49 -22.17 -7.40
CA THR A 67 19.24 -21.20 -8.18
C THR A 67 18.52 -19.86 -8.23
N TYR A 68 19.22 -18.76 -7.95
CA TYR A 68 18.65 -17.41 -7.98
C TYR A 68 18.35 -16.97 -9.40
N ASN A 69 17.14 -16.49 -9.61
CA ASN A 69 16.68 -15.98 -10.88
C ASN A 69 17.32 -14.60 -11.19
N PRO A 70 18.00 -14.45 -12.35
CA PRO A 70 18.65 -13.19 -12.72
C PRO A 70 17.66 -12.04 -12.97
N ASP A 71 16.39 -12.34 -13.26
CA ASP A 71 15.36 -11.32 -13.48
C ASP A 71 14.81 -10.73 -12.18
N VAL A 72 15.09 -11.36 -11.03
CA VAL A 72 14.75 -10.82 -9.71
C VAL A 72 15.83 -9.81 -9.28
N PRO A 73 15.45 -8.53 -9.05
CA PRO A 73 16.41 -7.48 -8.71
C PRO A 73 16.90 -7.62 -7.27
N THR A 74 17.89 -8.49 -7.05
CA THR A 74 18.47 -8.73 -5.73
C THR A 74 19.64 -7.80 -5.42
N LEU A 75 19.75 -7.41 -4.16
CA LEU A 75 20.91 -6.73 -3.60
C LEU A 75 21.84 -7.75 -2.92
N ASP A 76 23.15 -7.55 -3.07
CA ASP A 76 24.17 -8.42 -2.46
C ASP A 76 24.46 -8.07 -0.99
N HIS A 77 23.78 -7.08 -0.42
CA HIS A 77 23.95 -6.63 0.95
C HIS A 77 22.63 -6.18 1.55
N THR A 78 22.53 -6.20 2.88
CA THR A 78 21.36 -5.67 3.59
C THR A 78 21.20 -4.18 3.26
N PRO A 79 20.03 -3.74 2.75
CA PRO A 79 19.82 -2.36 2.39
C PRO A 79 20.03 -1.45 3.61
N GLY A 80 20.96 -0.52 3.50
CA GLY A 80 21.08 0.57 4.45
C GLY A 80 19.99 1.62 4.23
N SER A 81 20.07 2.72 4.94
CA SER A 81 19.13 3.86 4.81
C SER A 81 19.24 4.64 3.49
N ASP A 82 19.98 4.13 2.51
CA ASP A 82 20.22 4.78 1.22
C ASP A 82 19.08 4.47 0.25
N ASP A 83 18.21 5.45 -0.03
CA ASP A 83 17.02 5.36 -0.89
C ASP A 83 17.30 4.85 -2.32
N LYS A 84 18.57 4.79 -2.72
CA LYS A 84 19.00 4.42 -4.07
C LYS A 84 18.71 2.97 -4.46
N TYR A 85 18.53 2.10 -3.49
CA TYR A 85 18.37 0.65 -3.70
C TYR A 85 16.94 0.17 -3.55
N TYR A 86 16.01 1.05 -3.22
CA TYR A 86 14.62 0.70 -3.03
C TYR A 86 13.79 0.86 -4.30
N LEU A 87 12.94 -0.13 -4.54
CA LEU A 87 12.07 -0.21 -5.69
C LEU A 87 10.65 0.21 -5.31
N LYS A 88 9.97 0.90 -6.22
CA LYS A 88 8.54 1.28 -6.09
C LYS A 88 7.62 0.49 -7.01
N GLU A 89 8.18 -0.40 -7.81
CA GLU A 89 7.46 -1.17 -8.81
C GLU A 89 7.88 -2.63 -8.74
N ILE A 90 6.90 -3.50 -8.52
CA ILE A 90 7.09 -4.94 -8.52
C ILE A 90 6.92 -5.44 -9.95
N LYS A 91 7.91 -6.15 -10.45
CA LYS A 91 7.85 -6.89 -11.72
C LYS A 91 7.75 -8.37 -11.40
N PHE A 92 6.57 -8.92 -11.62
CA PHE A 92 6.31 -10.35 -11.47
C PHE A 92 6.98 -11.16 -12.58
N LEU A 93 7.28 -12.43 -12.34
CA LEU A 93 7.90 -13.31 -13.32
C LEU A 93 6.96 -13.63 -14.50
N ASP A 94 5.65 -13.50 -14.31
CA ASP A 94 4.63 -13.61 -15.35
C ASP A 94 4.53 -12.37 -16.26
N GLY A 95 5.33 -11.33 -16.02
CA GLY A 95 5.38 -10.08 -16.77
C GLY A 95 4.44 -8.99 -16.26
N ARG A 96 3.61 -9.27 -15.24
CA ARG A 96 2.78 -8.23 -14.62
C ARG A 96 3.66 -7.24 -13.86
N THR A 97 3.24 -5.99 -13.89
CA THR A 97 3.90 -4.90 -13.17
C THR A 97 2.91 -4.21 -12.24
N VAL A 98 3.28 -4.05 -10.97
CA VAL A 98 2.44 -3.40 -9.95
C VAL A 98 3.24 -2.32 -9.24
N LYS A 99 2.72 -1.08 -9.24
CA LYS A 99 3.31 0.03 -8.46
C LYS A 99 2.84 -0.01 -7.02
N LEU A 100 3.78 0.13 -6.09
CA LEU A 100 3.48 0.33 -4.67
C LEU A 100 2.81 1.69 -4.45
N LYS A 101 1.83 1.71 -3.54
CA LYS A 101 0.97 2.88 -3.30
C LYS A 101 1.43 3.74 -2.13
N ALA A 102 2.18 3.15 -1.20
CA ALA A 102 2.52 3.78 0.07
C ALA A 102 3.96 3.52 0.54
N GLY A 103 4.78 2.83 -0.25
CA GLY A 103 6.12 2.53 0.17
C GLY A 103 7.05 2.10 -0.95
N PHE A 104 8.13 1.50 -0.54
CA PHE A 104 9.17 0.96 -1.39
C PHE A 104 9.71 -0.32 -0.75
N TYR A 105 10.36 -1.15 -1.56
CA TYR A 105 10.89 -2.44 -1.12
C TYR A 105 12.27 -2.70 -1.70
N ALA A 106 12.97 -3.61 -1.06
CA ALA A 106 14.20 -4.18 -1.58
C ALA A 106 14.15 -5.70 -1.45
N VAL A 107 14.81 -6.39 -2.36
CA VAL A 107 15.00 -7.85 -2.33
C VAL A 107 16.46 -8.13 -2.08
N THR A 108 16.74 -8.99 -1.12
CA THR A 108 18.09 -9.51 -0.85
C THR A 108 18.07 -11.03 -0.92
N LYS A 109 19.22 -11.62 -1.13
CA LYS A 109 19.38 -13.07 -0.95
C LYS A 109 19.32 -13.38 0.54
N SER A 110 18.59 -14.42 0.92
CA SER A 110 18.56 -14.86 2.32
C SER A 110 19.93 -15.36 2.74
N TYR A 111 20.34 -15.00 3.95
CA TYR A 111 21.61 -15.47 4.56
C TYR A 111 21.44 -16.72 5.40
N THR A 112 20.24 -17.34 5.36
CA THR A 112 19.98 -18.61 6.07
C THR A 112 20.56 -19.79 5.30
N ASP A 113 20.81 -20.88 6.00
CA ASP A 113 21.37 -22.13 5.41
C ASP A 113 20.49 -22.71 4.29
N ASN A 114 19.19 -22.37 4.27
CA ASN A 114 18.24 -22.80 3.25
C ASN A 114 18.22 -21.90 2.01
N GLY A 115 18.94 -20.76 2.01
CA GLY A 115 18.90 -19.80 0.91
C GLY A 115 17.54 -19.11 0.75
N GLY A 116 17.20 -18.72 -0.49
CA GLY A 116 15.95 -18.06 -0.83
C GLY A 116 16.05 -16.54 -0.88
N TYR A 117 14.89 -15.88 -0.86
CA TYR A 117 14.82 -14.43 -0.96
C TYR A 117 14.28 -13.81 0.32
N GLN A 118 14.80 -12.64 0.65
CA GLN A 118 14.26 -11.79 1.70
C GLN A 118 13.75 -10.47 1.09
N ILE A 119 12.52 -10.08 1.40
CA ILE A 119 11.95 -8.80 0.99
C ILE A 119 11.78 -7.91 2.21
N SER A 120 12.34 -6.70 2.14
CA SER A 120 12.16 -5.66 3.13
C SER A 120 11.34 -4.51 2.53
N TYR A 121 10.24 -4.14 3.19
CA TYR A 121 9.35 -3.05 2.79
C TYR A 121 9.31 -1.97 3.84
N TYR A 122 9.28 -0.74 3.39
CA TYR A 122 9.15 0.47 4.21
C TYR A 122 8.13 1.42 3.61
N CYS A 123 7.31 2.09 4.43
CA CYS A 123 6.39 3.09 3.91
C CYS A 123 7.04 4.46 3.73
N ASP A 124 6.59 5.20 2.72
CA ASP A 124 7.16 6.47 2.28
C ASP A 124 6.71 7.69 3.11
N LYS A 125 5.73 7.51 4.00
CA LYS A 125 5.12 8.61 4.75
C LYS A 125 5.99 9.19 5.87
N TYR A 126 6.98 8.45 6.35
CA TYR A 126 7.75 8.83 7.52
C TYR A 126 9.23 8.93 7.22
N SER A 127 9.78 10.14 7.33
CA SER A 127 11.22 10.39 7.35
C SER A 127 11.87 10.06 8.70
N ASP A 128 11.07 9.73 9.71
CA ASP A 128 11.49 9.50 11.08
C ASP A 128 11.60 7.99 11.34
N TRP A 129 12.78 7.50 11.70
CA TRP A 129 13.10 6.10 11.92
C TRP A 129 12.15 5.37 12.86
N GLU A 130 11.70 6.03 13.95
CA GLU A 130 10.77 5.39 14.89
C GLU A 130 9.38 5.12 14.28
N LYS A 131 8.97 5.95 13.33
CA LYS A 131 7.68 5.80 12.64
C LYS A 131 7.74 4.80 11.49
N HIS A 132 8.90 4.52 10.92
CA HIS A 132 9.08 3.46 9.93
C HIS A 132 8.73 2.08 10.47
N LYS A 133 9.04 1.81 11.73
CA LYS A 133 8.75 0.52 12.39
C LYS A 133 7.27 0.12 12.39
N THR A 134 6.36 1.09 12.28
CA THR A 134 4.92 0.82 12.31
C THR A 134 4.35 0.28 11.00
N CYS A 135 5.12 0.34 9.92
CA CYS A 135 4.70 -0.12 8.60
C CYS A 135 5.77 -0.95 7.88
N GLU A 136 6.79 -1.38 8.59
CA GLU A 136 7.81 -2.28 8.08
C GLU A 136 7.25 -3.69 7.91
N LEU A 137 7.60 -4.34 6.80
CA LEU A 137 7.33 -5.74 6.54
C LEU A 137 8.62 -6.41 6.07
N VAL A 138 8.98 -7.50 6.73
CA VAL A 138 10.08 -8.37 6.29
C VAL A 138 9.50 -9.74 5.97
N LEU A 139 9.77 -10.25 4.78
CA LEU A 139 9.36 -11.55 4.29
C LEU A 139 10.61 -12.37 3.97
N GLY A 140 10.60 -13.63 4.34
CA GLY A 140 11.78 -14.51 4.22
C GLY A 140 12.78 -14.24 5.34
N SER A 141 13.25 -15.29 6.00
CA SER A 141 14.24 -15.23 7.07
C SER A 141 15.23 -16.38 6.95
#